data_e778054a5523fe32d09a40f7142bc4b4
#
_entry.id   e778054a5523fe32d09a40f7142bc4b4
#
_cell.length_a   1.000
_cell.length_b   1.000
_cell.length_c   1.000
_cell.angle_alpha   90.00
_cell.angle_beta   90.00
_cell.angle_gamma   90.00
#
_symmetry.space_group_name_H-M   'P 1'
#
loop_
_entity.id
_entity.type
_entity.pdbx_description
1 polymer ?
#
loop_
_entity_poly.entity_id
_entity_poly.type
_entity_poly.pdbx_seq_one_letter_code
_entity_poly.pdbx_strand_id
1 'polypeptide(L)'
;MNDDDLPPLHPTPPGLYRHYKGGWYEVLDTVRCSETLQGMTLYRALYGGWGLWVRPAAMFAEVGVFEGCEQPRFTPHDPAQVPLADLATAQALIAHLRGLAQRRGIDLDAALRPPPPEPETCCGRGCNGCVWEGYYTALHHWREDALERVLAASR
;
A
#
# COMPACT_ATOMS: atom_id res chain seq x y z
N MET A 1 14.11 -15.98 -28.24
CA MET A 1 14.51 -14.61 -27.85
C MET A 1 15.31 -14.72 -26.56
N ASN A 2 16.53 -14.21 -26.57
CA ASN A 2 17.34 -14.20 -25.36
C ASN A 2 17.00 -12.98 -24.53
N ASP A 3 17.05 -13.10 -23.22
CA ASP A 3 16.75 -12.00 -22.29
C ASP A 3 17.67 -10.79 -22.52
N ASP A 4 18.86 -11.02 -23.04
CA ASP A 4 19.84 -9.98 -23.33
C ASP A 4 19.42 -9.04 -24.49
N ASP A 5 18.50 -9.48 -25.34
CA ASP A 5 18.01 -8.71 -26.48
C ASP A 5 16.76 -7.87 -26.15
N LEU A 6 16.27 -7.96 -24.92
CA LEU A 6 15.08 -7.23 -24.51
C LEU A 6 15.40 -5.79 -24.14
N PRO A 7 14.48 -4.84 -24.41
CA PRO A 7 14.63 -3.48 -23.90
C PRO A 7 14.74 -3.47 -22.37
N PRO A 8 15.56 -2.60 -21.78
CA PRO A 8 15.69 -2.56 -20.32
C PRO A 8 14.36 -2.17 -19.67
N LEU A 9 14.06 -2.81 -18.54
CA LEU A 9 12.93 -2.39 -17.72
C LEU A 9 13.35 -1.24 -16.79
N HIS A 10 12.46 -0.27 -16.66
CA HIS A 10 12.60 0.80 -15.67
C HIS A 10 11.65 0.49 -14.53
N PRO A 11 12.12 -0.19 -13.46
CA PRO A 11 11.23 -0.68 -12.44
C PRO A 11 10.56 0.44 -11.64
N THR A 12 9.27 0.28 -11.39
CA THR A 12 8.56 1.10 -10.42
C THR A 12 8.92 0.58 -9.03
N PRO A 13 9.42 1.43 -8.11
CA PRO A 13 9.77 0.95 -6.79
C PRO A 13 8.58 0.26 -6.10
N PRO A 14 8.74 -0.97 -5.60
CA PRO A 14 7.68 -1.63 -4.83
C PRO A 14 7.33 -0.86 -3.57
N GLY A 15 6.09 -0.91 -3.14
CA GLY A 15 5.65 -0.27 -1.92
C GLY A 15 4.24 0.27 -2.00
N LEU A 16 3.93 1.15 -1.04
CA LEU A 16 2.62 1.73 -0.86
C LEU A 16 2.49 3.03 -1.65
N TYR A 17 1.40 3.14 -2.42
CA TYR A 17 1.12 4.31 -3.26
C TYR A 17 -0.32 4.77 -3.05
N ARG A 18 -0.53 6.07 -3.21
CA ARG A 18 -1.87 6.63 -3.22
C ARG A 18 -2.15 7.27 -4.57
N HIS A 19 -3.27 6.91 -5.20
CA HIS A 19 -3.77 7.55 -6.40
C HIS A 19 -4.31 8.94 -6.07
N TYR A 20 -4.21 9.89 -7.01
CA TYR A 20 -4.66 11.26 -6.78
C TYR A 20 -6.16 11.34 -6.39
N LYS A 21 -6.96 10.35 -6.78
CA LYS A 21 -8.37 10.24 -6.38
C LYS A 21 -8.59 9.68 -4.98
N GLY A 22 -7.51 9.31 -4.27
CA GLY A 22 -7.56 8.87 -2.88
C GLY A 22 -7.41 7.37 -2.64
N GLY A 23 -7.52 6.53 -3.67
CA GLY A 23 -7.39 5.09 -3.53
C GLY A 23 -5.97 4.66 -3.18
N TRP A 24 -5.84 3.67 -2.32
CA TRP A 24 -4.56 3.09 -1.93
C TRP A 24 -4.23 1.87 -2.77
N TYR A 25 -2.97 1.75 -3.14
CA TYR A 25 -2.45 0.66 -3.96
C TYR A 25 -1.09 0.21 -3.47
N GLU A 26 -0.76 -1.03 -3.79
CA GLU A 26 0.53 -1.63 -3.47
C GLU A 26 1.19 -2.05 -4.77
N VAL A 27 2.37 -1.48 -5.06
CA VAL A 27 3.19 -1.92 -6.20
C VAL A 27 3.95 -3.17 -5.76
N LEU A 28 3.82 -4.23 -6.55
CA LEU A 28 4.44 -5.52 -6.28
C LEU A 28 5.68 -5.75 -7.11
N ASP A 29 5.64 -5.40 -8.38
CA ASP A 29 6.73 -5.67 -9.31
C ASP A 29 6.56 -4.87 -10.60
N THR A 30 7.58 -4.90 -11.45
CA THR A 30 7.50 -4.42 -12.82
C THR A 30 7.71 -5.62 -13.73
N VAL A 31 6.74 -5.85 -14.61
CA VAL A 31 6.69 -7.02 -15.46
C VAL A 31 6.71 -6.60 -16.92
N ARG A 32 6.90 -7.55 -17.82
CA ARG A 32 6.97 -7.27 -19.25
C ARG A 32 5.73 -7.81 -19.95
N CYS A 33 5.15 -7.01 -20.81
CA CYS A 33 4.08 -7.47 -21.69
C CYS A 33 4.69 -8.42 -22.74
N SER A 34 4.17 -9.63 -22.83
CA SER A 34 4.70 -10.64 -23.75
C SER A 34 4.50 -10.29 -25.24
N GLU A 35 3.53 -9.43 -25.53
CA GLU A 35 3.23 -9.04 -26.92
C GLU A 35 4.01 -7.78 -27.36
N THR A 36 4.04 -6.76 -26.51
CA THR A 36 4.65 -5.48 -26.86
C THR A 36 6.06 -5.32 -26.30
N LEU A 37 6.46 -6.17 -25.38
CA LEU A 37 7.71 -6.10 -24.61
C LEU A 37 7.81 -4.85 -23.72
N GLN A 38 6.71 -4.13 -23.59
CA GLN A 38 6.63 -2.93 -22.76
C GLN A 38 6.68 -3.30 -21.27
N GLY A 39 7.38 -2.46 -20.49
CA GLY A 39 7.37 -2.58 -19.04
C GLY A 39 6.01 -2.19 -18.46
N MET A 40 5.48 -3.02 -17.57
CA MET A 40 4.19 -2.84 -16.94
C MET A 40 4.37 -2.87 -15.42
N THR A 41 3.77 -1.90 -14.73
CA THR A 41 3.74 -1.93 -13.27
C THR A 41 2.63 -2.87 -12.83
N LEU A 42 2.99 -3.88 -12.03
CA LEU A 42 2.03 -4.80 -11.41
C LEU A 42 1.69 -4.27 -10.03
N TYR A 43 0.42 -4.03 -9.78
CA TYR A 43 -0.01 -3.46 -8.51
C TYR A 43 -1.35 -4.04 -8.06
N ARG A 44 -1.60 -3.94 -6.76
CA ARG A 44 -2.83 -4.44 -6.14
C ARG A 44 -3.62 -3.28 -5.58
N ALA A 45 -4.93 -3.26 -5.80
CA ALA A 45 -5.83 -2.35 -5.09
C ALA A 45 -5.91 -2.77 -3.62
N LEU A 46 -5.76 -1.83 -2.70
CA LEU A 46 -5.89 -2.07 -1.26
C LEU A 46 -7.28 -1.65 -0.78
N TYR A 47 -8.28 -1.97 -1.58
CA TYR A 47 -9.70 -1.72 -1.29
C TYR A 47 -10.56 -2.57 -2.22
N GLY A 48 -11.85 -2.59 -1.98
CA GLY A 48 -12.83 -3.27 -2.82
C GLY A 48 -12.56 -4.75 -2.95
N GLY A 49 -12.35 -5.23 -4.15
CA GLY A 49 -12.08 -6.65 -4.43
C GLY A 49 -10.63 -7.07 -4.27
N TRP A 50 -9.73 -6.16 -3.89
CA TRP A 50 -8.29 -6.44 -3.68
C TRP A 50 -7.61 -7.04 -4.91
N GLY A 51 -8.06 -6.65 -6.11
CA GLY A 51 -7.61 -7.21 -7.37
C GLY A 51 -6.23 -6.75 -7.80
N LEU A 52 -5.61 -7.56 -8.62
CA LEU A 52 -4.33 -7.25 -9.27
C LEU A 52 -4.59 -6.54 -10.59
N TRP A 53 -3.75 -5.55 -10.87
CA TRP A 53 -3.82 -4.73 -12.08
C TRP A 53 -2.43 -4.53 -12.68
N VAL A 54 -2.39 -4.28 -13.98
CA VAL A 54 -1.18 -3.82 -14.64
C VAL A 54 -1.47 -2.51 -15.36
N ARG A 55 -0.46 -1.66 -15.45
CA ARG A 55 -0.50 -0.40 -16.18
C ARG A 55 0.89 -0.15 -16.79
N PRO A 56 0.99 0.40 -18.01
CA PRO A 56 2.31 0.77 -18.53
C PRO A 56 3.10 1.56 -17.50
N ALA A 57 4.34 1.16 -17.28
CA ALA A 57 5.16 1.76 -16.20
C ALA A 57 5.32 3.28 -16.38
N ALA A 58 5.47 3.75 -17.62
CA ALA A 58 5.56 5.19 -17.92
C ALA A 58 4.26 5.93 -17.51
N MET A 59 3.12 5.29 -17.73
CA MET A 59 1.81 5.85 -17.39
C MET A 59 1.59 5.85 -15.87
N PHE A 60 2.07 4.81 -15.19
CA PHE A 60 2.00 4.74 -13.72
C PHE A 60 2.80 5.88 -13.07
N ALA A 61 3.97 6.19 -13.63
CA ALA A 61 4.87 7.22 -13.13
C ALA A 61 4.51 8.63 -13.64
N GLU A 62 3.43 8.77 -14.42
CA GLU A 62 3.07 10.04 -15.05
C GLU A 62 2.76 11.13 -14.04
N VAL A 63 3.36 12.30 -14.26
CA VAL A 63 3.00 13.55 -13.59
C VAL A 63 2.20 14.38 -14.58
N GLY A 64 1.03 14.81 -14.20
CA GLY A 64 0.14 15.58 -15.06
C GLY A 64 -0.78 16.49 -14.26
N VAL A 65 -1.68 17.16 -14.97
CA VAL A 65 -2.71 17.99 -14.31
C VAL A 65 -3.92 17.10 -14.04
N PHE A 66 -4.09 16.72 -12.77
CA PHE A 66 -5.20 15.92 -12.30
C PHE A 66 -5.99 16.74 -11.28
N GLU A 67 -7.30 16.82 -11.47
CA GLU A 67 -8.20 17.60 -10.59
C GLU A 67 -7.73 19.06 -10.40
N GLY A 68 -7.22 19.67 -11.48
CA GLY A 68 -6.80 21.06 -11.47
C GLY A 68 -5.43 21.33 -10.89
N CYS A 69 -4.71 20.32 -10.44
CA CYS A 69 -3.38 20.46 -9.85
C CYS A 69 -2.36 19.61 -10.59
N GLU A 70 -1.16 20.16 -10.79
CA GLU A 70 -0.03 19.39 -11.30
C GLU A 70 0.44 18.45 -10.18
N GLN A 71 0.33 17.16 -10.41
CA GLN A 71 0.65 16.15 -9.42
C GLN A 71 0.91 14.80 -10.07
N PRO A 72 1.62 13.88 -9.38
CA PRO A 72 1.77 12.50 -9.86
C PRO A 72 0.42 11.80 -9.86
N ARG A 73 0.21 10.90 -10.83
CA ARG A 73 -0.95 10.02 -10.82
C ARG A 73 -0.98 9.14 -9.54
N PHE A 74 0.17 8.64 -9.16
CA PHE A 74 0.37 7.85 -7.93
C PHE A 74 1.52 8.45 -7.13
N THR A 75 1.31 8.63 -5.84
CA THR A 75 2.33 9.17 -4.94
C THR A 75 2.80 8.07 -4.00
N PRO A 76 4.11 7.79 -3.92
CA PRO A 76 4.63 6.83 -2.95
C PRO A 76 4.51 7.37 -1.54
N HIS A 77 4.23 6.46 -0.59
CA HIS A 77 4.13 6.79 0.82
C HIS A 77 4.95 5.81 1.65
N ASP A 78 5.60 6.33 2.69
CA ASP A 78 6.26 5.51 3.68
C ASP A 78 5.20 4.95 4.64
N PRO A 79 5.04 3.63 4.75
CA PRO A 79 4.04 3.04 5.64
C PRO A 79 4.21 3.45 7.11
N ALA A 80 5.43 3.82 7.52
CA ALA A 80 5.69 4.29 8.89
C ALA A 80 5.10 5.68 9.16
N GLN A 81 4.86 6.47 8.13
CA GLN A 81 4.47 7.88 8.25
C GLN A 81 3.06 8.18 7.72
N VAL A 82 2.36 7.18 7.19
CA VAL A 82 0.99 7.38 6.70
C VAL A 82 0.09 7.85 7.85
N PRO A 83 -0.61 8.99 7.70
CA PRO A 83 -1.54 9.44 8.75
C PRO A 83 -2.72 8.45 8.91
N LEU A 84 -3.00 8.06 10.14
CA LEU A 84 -4.11 7.17 10.46
C LEU A 84 -5.29 8.01 10.94
N ALA A 85 -6.13 8.43 9.99
CA ALA A 85 -7.25 9.32 10.24
C ALA A 85 -8.55 8.85 9.59
N ASP A 86 -8.50 7.80 8.77
CA ASP A 86 -9.70 7.24 8.12
C ASP A 86 -9.56 5.72 7.98
N LEU A 87 -10.70 5.05 7.88
CA LEU A 87 -10.75 3.59 7.86
C LEU A 87 -10.15 3.00 6.59
N ALA A 88 -10.36 3.64 5.44
CA ALA A 88 -9.79 3.15 4.17
C ALA A 88 -8.27 3.09 4.23
N THR A 89 -7.64 4.14 4.77
CA THR A 89 -6.19 4.19 4.97
C THR A 89 -5.73 3.12 5.95
N ALA A 90 -6.46 2.94 7.07
CA ALA A 90 -6.14 1.94 8.08
C ALA A 90 -6.18 0.52 7.49
N GLN A 91 -7.24 0.19 6.77
CA GLN A 91 -7.38 -1.12 6.12
C GLN A 91 -6.29 -1.37 5.09
N ALA A 92 -5.98 -0.36 4.27
CA ALA A 92 -4.92 -0.45 3.27
C ALA A 92 -3.56 -0.69 3.91
N LEU A 93 -3.25 0.03 4.99
CA LEU A 93 -1.99 -0.11 5.70
C LEU A 93 -1.82 -1.50 6.31
N ILE A 94 -2.85 -2.01 6.97
CA ILE A 94 -2.82 -3.35 7.56
C ILE A 94 -2.56 -4.40 6.47
N ALA A 95 -3.30 -4.32 5.37
CA ALA A 95 -3.14 -5.26 4.26
C ALA A 95 -1.75 -5.18 3.62
N HIS A 96 -1.23 -3.96 3.46
CA HIS A 96 0.11 -3.75 2.92
C HIS A 96 1.18 -4.38 3.82
N LEU A 97 1.12 -4.16 5.13
CA LEU A 97 2.10 -4.71 6.06
C LEU A 97 2.01 -6.24 6.15
N ARG A 98 0.81 -6.81 6.14
CA ARG A 98 0.63 -8.26 6.09
C ARG A 98 1.20 -8.86 4.81
N GLY A 99 0.93 -8.23 3.66
CA GLY A 99 1.43 -8.67 2.37
C GLY A 99 2.95 -8.58 2.29
N LEU A 100 3.52 -7.49 2.77
CA LEU A 100 4.97 -7.28 2.80
C LEU A 100 5.66 -8.32 3.70
N ALA A 101 5.09 -8.62 4.86
CA ALA A 101 5.60 -9.63 5.77
C ALA A 101 5.54 -11.01 5.12
N GLN A 102 4.43 -11.36 4.49
CA GLN A 102 4.25 -12.65 3.82
C GLN A 102 5.29 -12.84 2.72
N ARG A 103 5.58 -11.81 1.93
CA ARG A 103 6.61 -11.87 0.89
C ARG A 103 8.02 -12.07 1.46
N ARG A 104 8.22 -11.73 2.73
CA ARG A 104 9.49 -11.95 3.46
C ARG A 104 9.48 -13.20 4.33
N GLY A 105 8.44 -14.04 4.18
CA GLY A 105 8.32 -15.29 4.92
C GLY A 105 7.88 -15.15 6.37
N ILE A 106 7.26 -14.02 6.73
CA ILE A 106 6.77 -13.77 8.09
C ILE A 106 5.24 -13.86 8.11
N ASP A 107 4.70 -14.61 9.07
CA ASP A 107 3.29 -14.56 9.40
C ASP A 107 3.09 -13.57 10.56
N LEU A 108 2.65 -12.35 10.26
CA LEU A 108 2.44 -11.33 11.29
C LEU A 108 1.37 -11.73 12.30
N ASP A 109 0.34 -12.46 11.86
CA ASP A 109 -0.73 -12.88 12.75
C ASP A 109 -0.25 -13.90 13.79
N ALA A 110 0.81 -14.65 13.46
CA ALA A 110 1.46 -15.56 14.40
C ALA A 110 2.53 -14.88 15.25
N ALA A 111 3.21 -13.87 14.68
CA ALA A 111 4.34 -13.20 15.33
C ALA A 111 3.93 -12.08 16.27
N LEU A 112 2.78 -11.48 16.03
CA LEU A 112 2.26 -10.34 16.80
C LEU A 112 0.82 -10.60 17.24
N ARG A 113 0.37 -9.82 18.23
CA ARG A 113 -1.05 -9.70 18.51
C ARG A 113 -1.77 -9.21 17.25
N PRO A 114 -3.06 -9.54 17.05
CA PRO A 114 -3.80 -9.04 15.88
C PRO A 114 -3.88 -7.51 15.92
N PRO A 115 -4.10 -6.87 14.75
CA PRO A 115 -4.41 -5.45 14.75
C PRO A 115 -5.66 -5.18 15.59
N PRO A 116 -5.81 -3.95 16.12
CA PRO A 116 -6.99 -3.63 16.94
C PRO A 116 -8.27 -3.84 16.13
N PRO A 117 -9.34 -4.33 16.76
CA PRO A 117 -10.61 -4.50 16.06
C PRO A 117 -11.21 -3.15 15.69
N GLU A 118 -11.84 -3.09 14.51
CA GLU A 118 -12.55 -1.90 14.07
C GLU A 118 -13.73 -1.64 15.01
N PRO A 119 -13.96 -0.37 15.42
CA PRO A 119 -15.14 -0.02 16.18
C PRO A 119 -16.41 -0.31 15.38
N GLU A 120 -17.37 -0.98 16.02
CA GLU A 120 -18.63 -1.33 15.36
C GLU A 120 -19.65 -0.19 15.42
N THR A 121 -19.52 0.69 16.41
CA THR A 121 -20.48 1.77 16.63
C THR A 121 -19.75 3.08 16.90
N CYS A 122 -20.26 4.15 16.25
CA CYS A 122 -19.98 5.51 16.67
C CYS A 122 -21.19 5.99 17.45
N CYS A 123 -20.99 6.54 18.64
CA CYS A 123 -22.10 7.04 19.45
C CYS A 123 -22.74 8.31 18.86
N GLY A 124 -22.10 8.93 17.87
CA GLY A 124 -22.62 10.13 17.19
C GLY A 124 -22.74 11.37 18.06
N ARG A 125 -22.13 11.37 19.23
CA ARG A 125 -22.32 12.42 20.24
C ARG A 125 -21.07 13.25 20.54
N GLY A 126 -20.13 13.33 19.62
CA GLY A 126 -18.94 14.20 19.81
C GLY A 126 -18.20 13.95 21.13
N CYS A 127 -18.10 12.72 21.57
CA CYS A 127 -17.44 12.37 22.81
C CYS A 127 -15.94 12.67 22.76
N ASN A 128 -15.39 13.24 23.81
CA ASN A 128 -13.96 13.27 24.00
C ASN A 128 -13.47 11.82 24.18
N GLY A 129 -12.47 11.42 23.36
CA GLY A 129 -12.02 10.05 23.39
C GLY A 129 -12.90 9.14 22.55
N CYS A 130 -13.30 9.59 21.37
CA CYS A 130 -14.02 8.77 20.39
C CYS A 130 -13.37 7.39 20.27
N VAL A 131 -14.19 6.32 20.15
CA VAL A 131 -13.69 4.96 19.94
C VAL A 131 -12.76 4.85 18.72
N TRP A 132 -12.98 5.69 17.72
CA TRP A 132 -12.11 5.76 16.53
C TRP A 132 -10.74 6.32 16.85
N GLU A 133 -10.65 7.32 17.72
CA GLU A 133 -9.38 7.88 18.16
C GLU A 133 -8.54 6.82 18.88
N GLY A 134 -9.17 6.06 19.76
CA GLY A 134 -8.53 4.92 20.44
C GLY A 134 -8.09 3.85 19.46
N TYR A 135 -8.91 3.56 18.46
CA TYR A 135 -8.59 2.61 17.40
C TYR A 135 -7.33 3.04 16.64
N TYR A 136 -7.27 4.29 16.16
CA TYR A 136 -6.10 4.76 15.40
C TYR A 136 -4.83 4.83 16.26
N THR A 137 -4.97 5.15 17.53
CA THR A 137 -3.83 5.14 18.46
C THR A 137 -3.30 3.72 18.64
N ALA A 138 -4.18 2.75 18.86
CA ALA A 138 -3.78 1.34 18.99
C ALA A 138 -3.18 0.80 17.69
N LEU A 139 -3.72 1.20 16.55
CA LEU A 139 -3.19 0.81 15.24
C LEU A 139 -1.81 1.41 14.99
N HIS A 140 -1.57 2.62 15.44
CA HIS A 140 -0.25 3.25 15.36
C HIS A 140 0.80 2.39 16.08
N HIS A 141 0.51 1.90 17.27
CA HIS A 141 1.42 1.01 17.99
C HIS A 141 1.58 -0.34 17.29
N TRP A 142 0.50 -0.91 16.78
CA TRP A 142 0.57 -2.15 16.01
C TRP A 142 1.46 -1.97 14.77
N ARG A 143 1.34 -0.84 14.08
CA ARG A 143 2.16 -0.52 12.91
C ARG A 143 3.65 -0.51 13.25
N GLU A 144 4.02 0.10 14.36
CA GLU A 144 5.42 0.14 14.81
C GLU A 144 5.96 -1.29 15.04
N ASP A 145 5.20 -2.11 15.73
CA ASP A 145 5.58 -3.50 15.99
C ASP A 145 5.70 -4.32 14.69
N ALA A 146 4.74 -4.13 13.77
CA ALA A 146 4.74 -4.83 12.49
C ALA A 146 5.94 -4.44 11.63
N LEU A 147 6.24 -3.14 11.54
CA LEU A 147 7.39 -2.65 10.79
C LEU A 147 8.71 -3.15 11.37
N GLU A 148 8.84 -3.18 12.68
CA GLU A 148 10.02 -3.72 13.34
C GLU A 148 10.26 -5.18 12.95
N ARG A 149 9.20 -6.00 12.95
CA ARG A 149 9.30 -7.40 12.55
C ARG A 149 9.67 -7.57 11.07
N VAL A 150 9.03 -6.80 10.21
CA VAL A 150 9.28 -6.87 8.77
C VAL A 150 10.70 -6.41 8.43
N LEU A 151 11.16 -5.34 9.04
CA LEU A 151 12.52 -4.82 8.81
C LEU A 151 13.59 -5.75 9.37
N ALA A 152 13.33 -6.39 10.51
CA ALA A 152 14.25 -7.37 11.08
C ALA A 152 14.48 -8.57 10.17
N ALA A 153 13.44 -9.00 9.44
CA ALA A 153 13.51 -10.13 8.52
C ALA A 153 14.27 -9.84 7.22
N SER A 154 14.52 -8.56 6.92
CA SER A 154 15.25 -8.16 5.71
C SER A 154 16.77 -8.07 5.92
N ARG A 155 17.23 -8.39 7.12
CA ARG A 155 18.66 -8.38 7.47
C ARG A 155 19.31 -9.75 7.33
#